data_1a900cdb4580200d354789e57ef609ad
#
_entry.id   1a900cdb4580200d354789e57ef609ad
#
_cell.length_a   1.000
_cell.length_b   1.000
_cell.length_c   1.000
_cell.angle_alpha   90.00
_cell.angle_beta   90.00
_cell.angle_gamma   90.00
#
_symmetry.space_group_name_H-M   'P 1'
#
loop_
_entity.id
_entity.type
_entity.pdbx_description
1 polymer ?
#
loop_
_entity_poly.entity_id
_entity_poly.type
_entity_poly.pdbx_seq_one_letter_code
_entity_poly.pdbx_strand_id
1 'polypeptide(L)'
;MICTIFATDQMGTFGNRGTLPWPMHKEDMDWFKENTVNQIVVMGRRTWDDPKLKKPLPDRINCVITNQPLTGYPTVRKLSGDYKKSLKELESLFPNKKIFILGGPDLIMDCKDLIDYAYVTHRKGAAFSDVRIDLRSFMTGMRIISSRPSTDKMLNFSIYKNVDIFRPL
;
A
#
# COMPACT_ATOMS: atom_id res chain seq x y z
N MET A 1 1.53 12.80 -5.42
CA MET A 1 2.39 11.62 -5.58
C MET A 1 1.63 10.38 -5.10
N ILE A 2 1.53 9.38 -5.94
CA ILE A 2 0.84 8.13 -5.65
C ILE A 2 1.88 7.05 -5.39
N CYS A 3 1.73 6.35 -4.28
CA CYS A 3 2.64 5.31 -3.81
C CYS A 3 1.86 4.06 -3.43
N THR A 4 2.54 2.95 -3.29
CA THR A 4 2.03 1.77 -2.59
C THR A 4 2.96 1.40 -1.45
N ILE A 5 2.42 0.73 -0.44
CA ILE A 5 3.21 0.20 0.68
C ILE A 5 2.64 -1.16 1.08
N PHE A 6 3.46 -2.19 1.03
CA PHE A 6 3.08 -3.54 1.39
C PHE A 6 4.30 -4.39 1.76
N ALA A 7 4.04 -5.56 2.34
CA ALA A 7 5.05 -6.55 2.64
C ALA A 7 4.86 -7.79 1.78
N THR A 8 5.95 -8.46 1.44
CA THR A 8 5.94 -9.68 0.66
C THR A 8 7.11 -10.60 1.05
N ASP A 9 7.00 -11.87 0.76
CA ASP A 9 8.09 -12.82 0.86
C ASP A 9 8.63 -13.21 -0.52
N GLN A 10 9.51 -14.21 -0.57
CA GLN A 10 10.13 -14.67 -1.81
C GLN A 10 9.14 -15.26 -2.81
N MET A 11 7.98 -15.71 -2.33
CA MET A 11 6.93 -16.35 -3.15
C MET A 11 5.87 -15.37 -3.63
N GLY A 12 6.00 -14.08 -3.33
CA GLY A 12 4.99 -13.09 -3.65
C GLY A 12 3.78 -13.13 -2.71
N THR A 13 3.89 -13.80 -1.57
CA THR A 13 2.84 -13.76 -0.55
C THR A 13 2.63 -12.32 -0.13
N PHE A 14 1.38 -11.86 -0.20
CA PHE A 14 1.05 -10.46 0.05
C PHE A 14 0.67 -10.26 1.51
N GLY A 15 1.24 -9.21 2.10
CA GLY A 15 0.86 -8.76 3.42
C GLY A 15 0.64 -7.26 3.46
N ASN A 16 -0.41 -6.86 4.13
CA ASN A 16 -0.62 -5.50 4.59
C ASN A 16 -0.91 -5.54 6.08
N ARG A 17 -1.13 -4.38 6.67
CA ARG A 17 -1.26 -4.26 8.13
C ARG A 17 -2.41 -5.09 8.72
N GLY A 18 -3.49 -5.31 7.96
CA GLY A 18 -4.65 -6.07 8.43
C GLY A 18 -4.56 -7.57 8.17
N THR A 19 -3.76 -7.99 7.19
CA THR A 19 -3.78 -9.35 6.65
C THR A 19 -2.40 -9.97 6.52
N LEU A 20 -1.51 -9.72 7.48
CA LEU A 20 -0.17 -10.32 7.48
C LEU A 20 -0.28 -11.83 7.68
N PRO A 21 0.26 -12.66 6.76
CA PRO A 21 0.26 -14.11 6.90
C PRO A 21 1.37 -14.63 7.83
N TRP A 22 2.11 -13.74 8.44
CA TRP A 22 3.18 -14.02 9.40
C TRP A 22 3.01 -13.17 10.65
N PRO A 23 3.71 -13.50 11.75
CA PRO A 23 3.65 -12.71 12.98
C PRO A 23 4.03 -11.25 12.76
N MET A 24 3.39 -10.35 13.47
CA MET A 24 3.69 -8.93 13.39
C MET A 24 5.13 -8.66 13.81
N HIS A 25 5.80 -7.80 13.06
CA HIS A 25 7.17 -7.38 13.32
C HIS A 25 7.18 -5.89 13.70
N LYS A 26 7.74 -5.57 14.85
CA LYS A 26 7.69 -4.19 15.35
C LYS A 26 8.32 -3.18 14.41
N GLU A 27 9.49 -3.49 13.83
CA GLU A 27 10.15 -2.58 12.89
C GLU A 27 9.33 -2.37 11.62
N ASP A 28 8.60 -3.40 11.15
CA ASP A 28 7.71 -3.26 10.00
C ASP A 28 6.50 -2.37 10.33
N MET A 29 5.96 -2.51 11.53
CA MET A 29 4.89 -1.62 12.00
C MET A 29 5.37 -0.17 12.09
N ASP A 30 6.56 0.05 12.61
CA ASP A 30 7.16 1.38 12.71
C ASP A 30 7.41 1.98 11.32
N TRP A 31 7.93 1.19 10.40
CA TRP A 31 8.12 1.58 9.00
C TRP A 31 6.82 2.02 8.34
N PHE A 32 5.78 1.22 8.48
CA PHE A 32 4.46 1.55 7.95
C PHE A 32 3.90 2.85 8.54
N LYS A 33 3.97 2.99 9.85
CA LYS A 33 3.48 4.17 10.56
C LYS A 33 4.26 5.43 10.16
N GLU A 34 5.58 5.37 10.18
CA GLU A 34 6.45 6.49 9.84
C GLU A 34 6.17 7.03 8.43
N ASN A 35 5.94 6.13 7.48
CA ASN A 35 5.70 6.51 6.10
C ASN A 35 4.29 7.02 5.83
N THR A 36 3.29 6.53 6.56
CA THR A 36 1.88 6.82 6.27
C THR A 36 1.24 7.86 7.19
N VAL A 37 1.81 8.15 8.34
CA VAL A 37 1.25 9.13 9.27
C VAL A 37 1.14 10.51 8.61
N ASN A 38 0.00 11.18 8.80
CA ASN A 38 -0.35 12.45 8.18
C ASN A 38 -0.44 12.42 6.65
N GLN A 39 -0.50 11.22 6.07
CA GLN A 39 -0.69 11.02 4.63
C GLN A 39 -2.09 10.49 4.34
N ILE A 40 -2.36 10.22 3.06
CA ILE A 40 -3.60 9.60 2.61
C ILE A 40 -3.36 8.11 2.43
N VAL A 41 -4.24 7.27 2.97
CA VAL A 41 -4.21 5.82 2.76
C VAL A 41 -5.47 5.41 1.99
N VAL A 42 -5.29 4.53 1.02
CA VAL A 42 -6.35 4.03 0.15
C VAL A 42 -6.36 2.51 0.18
N MET A 43 -7.52 1.94 0.35
CA MET A 43 -7.67 0.49 0.38
C MET A 43 -8.94 0.04 -0.35
N GLY A 44 -8.92 -1.16 -0.89
CA GLY A 44 -10.10 -1.81 -1.44
C GLY A 44 -11.04 -2.27 -0.33
N ARG A 45 -12.28 -2.64 -0.71
CA ARG A 45 -13.31 -3.02 0.25
C ARG A 45 -12.93 -4.24 1.09
N ARG A 46 -12.31 -5.26 0.50
CA ARG A 46 -11.90 -6.47 1.25
C ARG A 46 -10.88 -6.15 2.33
N THR A 47 -9.93 -5.28 2.03
CA THR A 47 -8.94 -4.83 3.02
C THR A 47 -9.62 -4.05 4.15
N TRP A 48 -10.55 -3.17 3.80
CA TRP A 48 -11.32 -2.41 4.78
C TRP A 48 -12.16 -3.31 5.69
N ASP A 49 -12.79 -4.33 5.14
CA ASP A 49 -13.67 -5.25 5.87
C ASP A 49 -12.93 -6.30 6.69
N ASP A 50 -11.60 -6.41 6.55
CA ASP A 50 -10.81 -7.37 7.32
C ASP A 50 -10.94 -7.06 8.82
N PRO A 51 -11.40 -8.05 9.63
CA PRO A 51 -11.62 -7.83 11.06
C PRO A 51 -10.32 -7.55 11.83
N LYS A 52 -9.16 -7.88 11.26
CA LYS A 52 -7.85 -7.59 11.87
C LYS A 52 -7.40 -6.14 11.62
N LEU A 53 -8.03 -5.44 10.66
CA LEU A 53 -7.71 -4.05 10.40
C LEU A 53 -8.31 -3.16 11.49
N LYS A 54 -7.45 -2.42 12.19
CA LYS A 54 -7.89 -1.38 13.11
C LYS A 54 -8.27 -0.12 12.31
N LYS A 55 -9.55 0.08 12.11
CA LYS A 55 -10.10 1.12 11.22
C LYS A 55 -10.94 2.15 11.96
N PRO A 56 -10.88 3.44 11.53
CA PRO A 56 -9.91 3.95 10.54
C PRO A 56 -8.51 4.01 11.12
N LEU A 57 -7.51 4.05 10.25
CA LEU A 57 -6.13 4.23 10.70
C LEU A 57 -5.99 5.65 11.27
N PRO A 58 -5.52 5.81 12.53
CA PRO A 58 -5.44 7.13 13.15
C PRO A 58 -4.40 8.02 12.46
N ASP A 59 -4.64 9.33 12.50
CA ASP A 59 -3.74 10.36 11.98
C ASP A 59 -3.45 10.22 10.46
N ARG A 60 -4.39 9.65 9.72
CA ARG A 60 -4.34 9.54 8.26
C ARG A 60 -5.69 9.92 7.68
N ILE A 61 -5.69 10.37 6.45
CA ILE A 61 -6.93 10.48 5.67
C ILE A 61 -7.20 9.12 5.07
N ASN A 62 -8.26 8.46 5.54
CA ASN A 62 -8.65 7.13 5.09
C ASN A 62 -9.61 7.21 3.91
N CYS A 63 -9.29 6.50 2.84
CA CYS A 63 -10.13 6.36 1.66
C CYS A 63 -10.38 4.90 1.36
N VAL A 64 -11.61 4.56 0.99
CA VAL A 64 -11.99 3.19 0.63
C VAL A 64 -12.62 3.18 -0.75
N ILE A 65 -12.08 2.35 -1.62
CA ILE A 65 -12.64 2.14 -2.96
C ILE A 65 -13.78 1.14 -2.85
N THR A 66 -14.99 1.63 -2.99
CA THR A 66 -16.21 0.83 -2.89
C THR A 66 -17.40 1.60 -3.47
N ASN A 67 -18.38 0.87 -4.01
CA ASN A 67 -19.70 1.41 -4.35
C ASN A 67 -20.73 1.19 -3.24
N GLN A 68 -20.35 0.45 -2.19
CA GLN A 68 -21.24 0.16 -1.06
C GLN A 68 -21.14 1.24 0.02
N PRO A 69 -22.17 1.43 0.84
CA PRO A 69 -22.13 2.40 1.94
C PRO A 69 -21.04 2.10 2.97
N LEU A 70 -20.48 3.17 3.55
CA LEU A 70 -19.52 3.11 4.67
C LEU A 70 -20.19 3.66 5.94
N THR A 71 -21.19 2.93 6.44
CA THR A 71 -21.98 3.35 7.59
C THR A 71 -21.14 3.33 8.87
N GLY A 72 -21.22 4.40 9.68
CA GLY A 72 -20.51 4.48 10.96
C GLY A 72 -19.11 5.09 10.89
N TYR A 73 -18.67 5.51 9.71
CA TYR A 73 -17.33 6.08 9.53
C TYR A 73 -17.40 7.43 8.80
N PRO A 74 -17.86 8.50 9.47
CA PRO A 74 -18.14 9.78 8.81
C PRO A 74 -16.91 10.51 8.28
N THR A 75 -15.71 10.20 8.80
CA THR A 75 -14.45 10.81 8.37
C THR A 75 -13.78 10.08 7.20
N VAL A 76 -14.25 8.88 6.87
CA VAL A 76 -13.65 8.05 5.81
C VAL A 76 -14.22 8.48 4.46
N ARG A 77 -13.35 8.71 3.50
CA ARG A 77 -13.73 9.07 2.14
C ARG A 77 -14.03 7.82 1.33
N LYS A 78 -15.17 7.82 0.68
CA LYS A 78 -15.57 6.77 -0.25
C LYS A 78 -15.17 7.17 -1.66
N LEU A 79 -14.44 6.30 -2.34
CA LEU A 79 -14.09 6.44 -3.74
C LEU A 79 -14.90 5.43 -4.53
N SER A 80 -15.87 5.91 -5.32
CA SER A 80 -16.74 5.07 -6.12
C SER A 80 -16.61 5.39 -7.61
N GLY A 81 -17.06 4.47 -8.48
CA GLY A 81 -16.97 4.64 -9.92
C GLY A 81 -15.54 4.51 -10.42
N ASP A 82 -15.09 5.50 -11.21
CA ASP A 82 -13.74 5.55 -11.75
C ASP A 82 -12.75 5.96 -10.66
N TYR A 83 -12.24 4.99 -9.90
CA TYR A 83 -11.35 5.26 -8.78
C TYR A 83 -9.97 5.76 -9.22
N LYS A 84 -9.50 5.44 -10.42
CA LYS A 84 -8.24 6.00 -10.92
C LYS A 84 -8.34 7.51 -11.14
N LYS A 85 -9.48 7.95 -11.65
CA LYS A 85 -9.79 9.39 -11.73
C LYS A 85 -9.85 10.01 -10.34
N SER A 86 -10.51 9.36 -9.39
CA SER A 86 -10.59 9.81 -8.00
C SER A 86 -9.23 9.93 -7.34
N LEU A 87 -8.31 8.99 -7.61
CA LEU A 87 -6.93 9.06 -7.10
C LEU A 87 -6.18 10.27 -7.64
N LYS A 88 -6.34 10.60 -8.92
CA LYS A 88 -5.74 11.80 -9.51
C LYS A 88 -6.35 13.08 -8.95
N GLU A 89 -7.64 13.09 -8.68
CA GLU A 89 -8.31 14.21 -8.04
C GLU A 89 -7.81 14.43 -6.60
N LEU A 90 -7.60 13.36 -5.84
CA LEU A 90 -6.98 13.43 -4.51
C LEU A 90 -5.57 14.02 -4.57
N GLU A 91 -4.79 13.61 -5.54
CA GLU A 91 -3.44 14.13 -5.74
C GLU A 91 -3.45 15.63 -5.98
N SER A 92 -4.38 16.12 -6.78
CA SER A 92 -4.56 17.55 -7.04
C SER A 92 -5.08 18.31 -5.83
N LEU A 93 -5.98 17.70 -5.05
CA LEU A 93 -6.59 18.31 -3.87
C LEU A 93 -5.59 18.41 -2.70
N PHE A 94 -4.67 17.46 -2.58
CA PHE A 94 -3.68 17.37 -1.52
C PHE A 94 -2.26 17.31 -2.09
N PRO A 95 -1.76 18.39 -2.71
CA PRO A 95 -0.47 18.36 -3.43
C PRO A 95 0.75 18.12 -2.52
N ASN A 96 0.61 18.36 -1.22
CA ASN A 96 1.67 18.17 -0.23
C ASN A 96 1.59 16.85 0.52
N LYS A 97 0.65 15.97 0.15
CA LYS A 97 0.50 14.65 0.77
C LYS A 97 0.82 13.55 -0.23
N LYS A 98 1.38 12.46 0.30
CA LYS A 98 1.50 11.21 -0.45
C LYS A 98 0.21 10.41 -0.31
N ILE A 99 -0.16 9.70 -1.36
CA ILE A 99 -1.26 8.76 -1.37
C ILE A 99 -0.66 7.36 -1.36
N PHE A 100 -0.96 6.58 -0.34
CA PHE A 100 -0.48 5.21 -0.21
C PHE A 100 -1.61 4.22 -0.46
N ILE A 101 -1.50 3.45 -1.53
CA ILE A 101 -2.40 2.34 -1.82
C ILE A 101 -1.93 1.14 -0.99
N LEU A 102 -2.76 0.69 -0.06
CA LEU A 102 -2.42 -0.36 0.90
C LEU A 102 -2.71 -1.77 0.38
N GLY A 103 -3.65 -1.89 -0.52
CA GLY A 103 -4.09 -3.20 -1.04
C GLY A 103 -5.59 -3.29 -1.30
N GLY A 104 -6.09 -4.42 -1.75
CA GLY A 104 -5.33 -5.66 -1.95
C GLY A 104 -4.43 -5.70 -3.20
N PRO A 105 -3.84 -6.86 -3.44
CA PRO A 105 -2.86 -7.01 -4.51
C PRO A 105 -3.43 -6.70 -5.91
N ASP A 106 -4.68 -7.06 -6.18
CA ASP A 106 -5.31 -6.77 -7.45
C ASP A 106 -5.46 -5.26 -7.68
N LEU A 107 -5.81 -4.51 -6.63
CA LEU A 107 -5.89 -3.06 -6.70
C LEU A 107 -4.53 -2.44 -6.99
N ILE A 108 -3.48 -2.91 -6.32
CA ILE A 108 -2.12 -2.43 -6.54
C ILE A 108 -1.68 -2.70 -7.97
N MET A 109 -1.93 -3.90 -8.49
CA MET A 109 -1.59 -4.25 -9.88
C MET A 109 -2.36 -3.38 -10.88
N ASP A 110 -3.64 -3.15 -10.64
CA ASP A 110 -4.47 -2.32 -11.51
C ASP A 110 -4.03 -0.85 -11.52
N CYS A 111 -3.49 -0.37 -10.40
CA CYS A 111 -3.01 1.01 -10.26
C CYS A 111 -1.52 1.19 -10.59
N LYS A 112 -0.82 0.16 -11.05
CA LYS A 112 0.63 0.23 -11.28
C LYS A 112 1.02 1.41 -12.19
N ASP A 113 0.22 1.70 -13.19
CA ASP A 113 0.43 2.81 -14.14
C ASP A 113 0.34 4.20 -13.47
N LEU A 114 -0.21 4.30 -12.27
CA LEU A 114 -0.31 5.54 -11.49
C LEU A 114 0.71 5.62 -10.35
N ILE A 115 1.34 4.52 -9.99
CA ILE A 115 2.23 4.43 -8.84
C ILE A 115 3.61 4.98 -9.18
N ASP A 116 4.01 6.05 -8.50
CA ASP A 116 5.33 6.68 -8.64
C ASP A 116 6.40 5.91 -7.86
N TYR A 117 6.09 5.51 -6.63
CA TYR A 117 7.02 4.83 -5.73
C TYR A 117 6.36 3.66 -5.03
N ALA A 118 7.12 2.57 -4.88
CA ALA A 118 6.70 1.39 -4.13
C ALA A 118 7.58 1.22 -2.89
N TYR A 119 6.95 1.20 -1.72
CA TYR A 119 7.56 0.95 -0.42
C TYR A 119 7.30 -0.51 -0.08
N VAL A 120 8.30 -1.34 -0.22
CA VAL A 120 8.14 -2.80 -0.11
C VAL A 120 9.01 -3.35 1.00
N THR A 121 8.38 -4.04 1.94
CA THR A 121 9.08 -4.84 2.95
C THR A 121 9.24 -6.24 2.40
N HIS A 122 10.47 -6.67 2.20
CA HIS A 122 10.81 -8.03 1.79
C HIS A 122 11.12 -8.87 3.02
N ARG A 123 10.41 -9.97 3.18
CA ARG A 123 10.60 -10.92 4.27
C ARG A 123 11.34 -12.15 3.78
N LYS A 124 12.32 -12.62 4.56
CA LYS A 124 13.01 -13.90 4.31
C LYS A 124 12.04 -15.06 4.57
N GLY A 125 12.21 -16.13 3.80
CA GLY A 125 11.39 -17.32 3.90
C GLY A 125 10.11 -17.24 3.06
N ALA A 126 9.25 -18.21 3.24
CA ALA A 126 7.98 -18.30 2.54
C ALA A 126 6.86 -18.58 3.54
N ALA A 127 5.82 -17.75 3.50
CA ALA A 127 4.60 -17.97 4.26
C ALA A 127 3.58 -18.73 3.39
N PHE A 128 2.72 -19.50 4.03
CA PHE A 128 1.65 -20.19 3.35
C PHE A 128 0.39 -19.31 3.35
N SER A 129 0.02 -18.79 2.18
CA SER A 129 -1.17 -17.95 2.02
C SER A 129 -1.65 -17.98 0.57
N ASP A 130 -2.97 -17.88 0.40
CA ASP A 130 -3.60 -17.77 -0.92
C ASP A 130 -3.57 -16.32 -1.44
N VAL A 131 -3.29 -15.35 -0.58
CA VAL A 131 -3.22 -13.95 -0.97
C VAL A 131 -1.81 -13.64 -1.47
N ARG A 132 -1.70 -13.38 -2.77
CA ARG A 132 -0.43 -13.18 -3.45
C ARG A 132 -0.49 -11.99 -4.40
N ILE A 133 0.67 -11.37 -4.61
CA ILE A 133 0.89 -10.41 -5.67
C ILE A 133 1.81 -11.03 -6.71
N ASP A 134 1.55 -10.77 -8.00
CA ASP A 134 2.50 -11.11 -9.06
C ASP A 134 3.69 -10.16 -8.97
N LEU A 135 4.61 -10.52 -8.08
CA LEU A 135 5.73 -9.67 -7.72
C LEU A 135 6.63 -9.39 -8.93
N ARG A 136 6.83 -10.38 -9.78
CA ARG A 136 7.67 -10.24 -10.97
C ARG A 136 7.08 -9.19 -11.93
N SER A 137 5.79 -9.28 -12.23
CA SER A 137 5.10 -8.29 -13.07
C SER A 137 5.07 -6.91 -12.42
N PHE A 138 4.80 -6.87 -11.11
CA PHE A 138 4.76 -5.59 -10.39
C PHE A 138 6.13 -4.89 -10.39
N MET A 139 7.21 -5.64 -10.18
CA MET A 139 8.57 -5.07 -10.09
C MET A 139 9.16 -4.70 -11.46
N THR A 140 8.57 -5.13 -12.56
CA THR A 140 9.02 -4.71 -13.90
C THR A 140 8.90 -3.19 -14.04
N GLY A 141 9.98 -2.53 -14.43
CA GLY A 141 10.04 -1.06 -14.52
C GLY A 141 10.26 -0.36 -13.19
N MET A 142 10.47 -1.10 -12.11
CA MET A 142 10.80 -0.54 -10.80
C MET A 142 12.32 -0.53 -10.58
N ARG A 143 12.84 0.60 -10.15
CA ARG A 143 14.27 0.77 -9.83
C ARG A 143 14.43 1.04 -8.35
N ILE A 144 15.27 0.27 -7.68
CA ILE A 144 15.56 0.47 -6.26
C ILE A 144 16.30 1.79 -6.04
N ILE A 145 15.84 2.57 -5.07
CA ILE A 145 16.47 3.83 -4.69
C ILE A 145 16.92 3.85 -3.23
N SER A 146 16.39 2.95 -2.41
CA SER A 146 16.75 2.84 -1.00
C SER A 146 16.50 1.42 -0.52
N SER A 147 17.35 0.92 0.36
CA SER A 147 17.19 -0.40 0.97
C SER A 147 17.94 -0.42 2.30
N ARG A 148 17.29 -0.95 3.34
CA ARG A 148 17.95 -1.22 4.62
C ARG A 148 17.39 -2.47 5.28
N PRO A 149 18.23 -3.28 5.94
CA PRO A 149 17.76 -4.45 6.67
C PRO A 149 17.12 -4.04 8.01
N SER A 150 16.24 -4.89 8.53
CA SER A 150 15.81 -4.83 9.93
C SER A 150 16.97 -5.23 10.85
N THR A 151 16.86 -4.89 12.13
CA THR A 151 17.91 -5.21 13.14
C THR A 151 18.17 -6.71 13.22
N ASP A 152 17.13 -7.53 13.15
CA ASP A 152 17.23 -9.00 13.15
C ASP A 152 17.56 -9.60 11.78
N LYS A 153 17.66 -8.76 10.74
CA LYS A 153 17.94 -9.15 9.34
C LYS A 153 16.90 -10.08 8.70
N MET A 154 15.72 -10.21 9.30
CA MET A 154 14.61 -10.98 8.74
C MET A 154 13.86 -10.22 7.66
N LEU A 155 13.90 -8.89 7.71
CA LEU A 155 13.22 -8.01 6.78
C LEU A 155 14.22 -7.10 6.06
N ASN A 156 13.82 -6.65 4.88
CA ASN A 156 14.50 -5.60 4.16
C ASN A 156 13.47 -4.55 3.73
N PHE A 157 13.67 -3.31 4.10
CA PHE A 157 12.81 -2.19 3.76
C PHE A 157 13.35 -1.49 2.54
N SER A 158 12.63 -1.57 1.43
CA SER A 158 13.08 -1.04 0.15
C SER A 158 12.11 -0.04 -0.43
N ILE A 159 12.64 0.96 -1.10
CA ILE A 159 11.86 1.94 -1.86
C ILE A 159 12.29 1.82 -3.32
N TYR A 160 11.30 1.72 -4.20
CA TYR A 160 11.50 1.64 -5.65
C TYR A 160 10.82 2.81 -6.33
N LYS A 161 11.47 3.32 -7.37
CA LYS A 161 10.87 4.31 -8.27
C LYS A 161 10.35 3.61 -9.51
N ASN A 162 9.14 3.93 -9.93
CA ASN A 162 8.60 3.46 -11.19
C ASN A 162 9.16 4.31 -12.33
N VAL A 163 10.08 3.73 -13.11
CA VAL A 163 10.75 4.43 -14.21
C VAL A 163 9.91 4.47 -15.50
N ASP A 164 8.83 3.69 -15.55
CA ASP A 164 7.90 3.68 -16.69
C ASP A 164 6.90 4.83 -16.66
N ILE A 165 6.82 5.55 -15.52
CA ILE A 165 5.97 6.72 -15.40
C ILE A 165 6.77 7.95 -15.79
N PHE A 166 6.30 8.62 -16.86
CA PHE A 166 6.80 9.93 -17.25
C PHE A 166 5.88 11.00 -16.65
N ARG A 167 6.47 11.87 -15.82
CA ARG A 167 5.77 13.07 -15.38
C ARG A 167 6.51 14.27 -15.95
N PRO A 168 5.85 15.12 -16.76
CA PRO A 168 6.46 16.36 -17.23
C PRO A 168 6.80 17.25 -16.02
N LEU A 169 7.93 17.90 -16.10
CA LEU A 169 8.39 18.85 -15.11
C LEU A 169 7.44 20.06 -14.99
#